data_7ed13f10ee93432ae4890a7a613c87e8
#
_entry.id   7ed13f10ee93432ae4890a7a613c87e8
#
_cell.length_a   1.000
_cell.length_b   1.000
_cell.length_c   1.000
_cell.angle_alpha   90.00
_cell.angle_beta   90.00
_cell.angle_gamma   90.00
#
_symmetry.space_group_name_H-M   'P 1'
#
loop_
_entity.id
_entity.type
_entity.pdbx_description
1 polymer ?
#
loop_
_entity_poly.entity_id
_entity_poly.type
_entity_poly.pdbx_seq_one_letter_code
_entity_poly.pdbx_strand_id
1 'polypeptide(L)'
;MTVDLAAPSLRAVASRRMWTRPAEFWQGLTSATAHLSAPVVALSLDALHANATDLTRRAGGLPIRIASKSIRVRGVLEAVLALPGYRGVLAYTLPEALWLAETIDDVVLGYPTVDRAAIAALGTDARAASRVTVMIDSLEQLDLIDAVAPHHK
;
A
#
# COMPACT_ATOMS: atom_id res chain seq x y z
N MET A 1 -15.15 -0.83 0.15
CA MET A 1 -15.30 0.62 -0.17
C MET A 1 -14.16 0.99 -1.12
N THR A 2 -14.48 1.32 -2.35
CA THR A 2 -13.49 1.70 -3.37
C THR A 2 -13.22 3.20 -3.25
N VAL A 3 -11.95 3.58 -3.17
CA VAL A 3 -11.52 4.99 -3.15
C VAL A 3 -11.16 5.37 -4.59
N ASP A 4 -11.93 6.27 -5.20
CA ASP A 4 -11.64 6.79 -6.55
C ASP A 4 -10.94 8.15 -6.44
N LEU A 5 -9.63 8.18 -6.66
CA LEU A 5 -8.82 9.40 -6.66
C LEU A 5 -8.86 10.15 -8.01
N ALA A 6 -9.42 9.54 -9.05
CA ALA A 6 -9.52 10.15 -10.38
C ALA A 6 -10.82 10.92 -10.58
N ALA A 7 -11.78 10.87 -9.64
CA ALA A 7 -13.08 11.52 -9.76
C ALA A 7 -12.94 13.03 -10.00
N PRO A 8 -13.70 13.62 -10.95
CA PRO A 8 -13.63 15.05 -11.29
C PRO A 8 -13.86 15.99 -10.12
N SER A 9 -14.69 15.57 -9.14
CA SER A 9 -14.94 16.30 -7.90
C SER A 9 -13.69 16.50 -7.05
N LEU A 10 -12.73 15.56 -7.08
CA LEU A 10 -11.48 15.64 -6.34
C LEU A 10 -10.48 16.61 -6.97
N ARG A 11 -10.49 16.75 -8.32
CA ARG A 11 -9.63 17.72 -9.01
C ARG A 11 -9.97 19.18 -8.67
N ALA A 12 -11.26 19.48 -8.47
CA ALA A 12 -11.72 20.83 -8.11
C ALA A 12 -11.39 21.18 -6.65
N VAL A 13 -11.33 20.18 -5.76
CA VAL A 13 -11.08 20.36 -4.32
C VAL A 13 -9.58 20.39 -4.02
N ALA A 14 -8.74 19.67 -4.79
CA ALA A 14 -7.27 19.73 -4.67
C ALA A 14 -6.69 21.15 -4.77
N SER A 15 -7.43 22.09 -5.38
CA SER A 15 -7.05 23.51 -5.45
C SER A 15 -7.13 24.23 -4.12
N ARG A 16 -7.87 23.72 -3.14
CA ARG A 16 -8.15 24.43 -1.88
C ARG A 16 -7.11 24.23 -0.79
N ARG A 17 -6.24 23.22 -0.89
CA ARG A 17 -5.19 22.90 0.11
C ARG A 17 -5.64 23.17 1.55
N MET A 18 -6.77 22.56 1.96
CA MET A 18 -7.41 22.82 3.26
C MET A 18 -6.45 22.61 4.45
N TRP A 19 -5.49 21.70 4.33
CA TRP A 19 -4.46 21.46 5.35
C TRP A 19 -3.52 22.67 5.57
N THR A 20 -3.50 23.67 4.68
CA THR A 20 -2.75 24.92 4.89
C THR A 20 -3.48 25.91 5.81
N ARG A 21 -4.74 25.60 6.16
CA ARG A 21 -5.58 26.34 7.10
C ARG A 21 -5.96 25.43 8.28
N PRO A 22 -5.07 25.20 9.24
CA PRO A 22 -5.25 24.14 10.23
C PRO A 22 -6.54 24.26 11.03
N ALA A 23 -6.95 25.45 11.43
CA ALA A 23 -8.17 25.66 12.22
C ALA A 23 -9.43 25.23 11.45
N GLU A 24 -9.57 25.66 10.20
CA GLU A 24 -10.72 25.31 9.35
C GLU A 24 -10.72 23.80 9.04
N PHE A 25 -9.52 23.23 8.78
CA PHE A 25 -9.37 21.81 8.50
C PHE A 25 -9.82 20.95 9.68
N TRP A 26 -9.32 21.22 10.88
CA TRP A 26 -9.64 20.44 12.07
C TRP A 26 -11.10 20.61 12.48
N GLN A 27 -11.65 21.82 12.39
CA GLN A 27 -13.08 22.06 12.64
C GLN A 27 -13.97 21.29 11.67
N GLY A 28 -13.63 21.31 10.38
CA GLY A 28 -14.37 20.57 9.34
C GLY A 28 -14.30 19.06 9.58
N LEU A 29 -13.12 18.53 9.91
CA LEU A 29 -12.93 17.10 10.20
C LEU A 29 -13.73 16.68 11.45
N THR A 30 -13.65 17.45 12.54
CA THR A 30 -14.41 17.20 13.76
C THR A 30 -15.91 17.18 13.49
N SER A 31 -16.42 18.14 12.73
CA SER A 31 -17.83 18.21 12.36
C SER A 31 -18.26 17.02 11.50
N ALA A 32 -17.42 16.64 10.53
CA ALA A 32 -17.71 15.53 9.62
C ALA A 32 -17.74 14.16 10.34
N THR A 33 -17.00 14.01 11.43
CA THR A 33 -16.89 12.74 12.19
C THR A 33 -17.71 12.71 13.48
N ALA A 34 -18.35 13.80 13.87
CA ALA A 34 -19.06 13.95 15.16
C ALA A 34 -20.18 12.91 15.38
N HIS A 35 -20.75 12.38 14.30
CA HIS A 35 -21.82 11.37 14.35
C HIS A 35 -21.29 9.93 14.45
N LEU A 36 -19.97 9.72 14.38
CA LEU A 36 -19.33 8.40 14.40
C LEU A 36 -18.86 8.06 15.81
N SER A 37 -18.95 6.78 16.15
CA SER A 37 -18.38 6.27 17.41
C SER A 37 -16.87 6.04 17.26
N ALA A 38 -16.08 6.49 18.23
CA ALA A 38 -14.64 6.23 18.28
C ALA A 38 -14.34 4.72 18.49
N PRO A 39 -13.19 4.20 17.98
CA PRO A 39 -12.15 4.90 17.24
C PRO A 39 -12.51 5.13 15.76
N VAL A 40 -12.14 6.29 15.22
CA VAL A 40 -12.37 6.68 13.82
C VAL A 40 -11.05 7.01 13.15
N VAL A 41 -10.85 6.49 11.94
CA VAL A 41 -9.76 6.92 11.04
C VAL A 41 -10.37 7.71 9.89
N ALA A 42 -9.88 8.94 9.72
CA ALA A 42 -10.31 9.80 8.62
C ALA A 42 -9.17 10.02 7.63
N LEU A 43 -9.50 9.98 6.34
CA LEU A 43 -8.57 10.22 5.25
C LEU A 43 -9.00 11.47 4.47
N SER A 44 -8.10 12.46 4.37
CA SER A 44 -8.27 13.60 3.46
C SER A 44 -7.84 13.18 2.06
N LEU A 45 -8.80 12.97 1.16
CA LEU A 45 -8.53 12.56 -0.22
C LEU A 45 -7.74 13.64 -0.98
N ASP A 46 -8.01 14.90 -0.71
CA ASP A 46 -7.30 16.02 -1.35
C ASP A 46 -5.83 16.05 -0.94
N ALA A 47 -5.53 15.84 0.34
CA ALA A 47 -4.17 15.77 0.84
C ALA A 47 -3.45 14.55 0.28
N LEU A 48 -4.12 13.39 0.22
CA LEU A 48 -3.58 12.18 -0.38
C LEU A 48 -3.21 12.40 -1.85
N HIS A 49 -4.13 12.96 -2.64
CA HIS A 49 -3.89 13.24 -4.06
C HIS A 49 -2.75 14.25 -4.27
N ALA A 50 -2.72 15.32 -3.49
CA ALA A 50 -1.66 16.32 -3.57
C ALA A 50 -0.29 15.72 -3.22
N ASN A 51 -0.21 14.91 -2.16
CA ASN A 51 1.01 14.23 -1.76
C ASN A 51 1.47 13.23 -2.82
N ALA A 52 0.55 12.41 -3.34
CA ALA A 52 0.86 11.45 -4.39
C ALA A 52 1.41 12.15 -5.66
N THR A 53 0.79 13.25 -6.09
CA THR A 53 1.25 14.04 -7.23
C THR A 53 2.63 14.68 -6.98
N ASP A 54 2.86 15.20 -5.77
CA ASP A 54 4.17 15.78 -5.43
C ASP A 54 5.29 14.72 -5.40
N LEU A 55 4.98 13.52 -4.89
CA LEU A 55 5.93 12.41 -4.89
C LEU A 55 6.33 12.00 -6.30
N THR A 56 5.39 11.87 -7.24
CA THR A 56 5.71 11.52 -8.64
C THR A 56 6.53 12.62 -9.32
N ARG A 57 6.22 13.89 -9.05
CA ARG A 57 7.02 15.02 -9.54
C ARG A 57 8.47 14.95 -9.03
N ARG A 58 8.66 14.66 -7.73
CA ARG A 58 10.00 14.54 -7.11
C ARG A 58 10.76 13.30 -7.56
N ALA A 59 10.05 12.23 -7.89
CA ALA A 59 10.66 11.00 -8.40
C ALA A 59 11.29 11.14 -9.79
N GLY A 60 11.00 12.24 -10.52
CA GLY A 60 11.69 12.55 -11.78
C GLY A 60 11.51 11.48 -12.86
N GLY A 61 10.36 10.80 -12.90
CA GLY A 61 10.07 9.73 -13.85
C GLY A 61 10.42 8.31 -13.37
N LEU A 62 11.03 8.16 -12.20
CA LEU A 62 11.23 6.84 -11.58
C LEU A 62 9.91 6.32 -11.01
N PRO A 63 9.61 5.03 -11.18
CA PRO A 63 8.41 4.44 -10.60
C PRO A 63 8.51 4.40 -9.07
N ILE A 64 7.38 4.65 -8.40
CA ILE A 64 7.28 4.66 -6.94
C ILE A 64 6.57 3.39 -6.48
N ARG A 65 7.19 2.65 -5.55
CA ARG A 65 6.57 1.53 -4.84
C ARG A 65 5.98 2.03 -3.53
N ILE A 66 4.72 1.67 -3.24
CA ILE A 66 4.02 2.15 -2.05
C ILE A 66 4.35 1.26 -0.86
N ALA A 67 4.79 1.84 0.25
CA ALA A 67 5.03 1.09 1.48
C ALA A 67 3.70 0.89 2.26
N SER A 68 3.18 -0.33 2.30
CA SER A 68 1.91 -0.67 2.96
C SER A 68 1.96 -0.44 4.48
N LYS A 69 3.13 -0.60 5.09
CA LYS A 69 3.36 -0.41 6.51
C LYS A 69 2.79 0.91 7.05
N SER A 70 2.83 1.96 6.25
CA SER A 70 2.40 3.31 6.65
C SER A 70 0.91 3.56 6.40
N ILE A 71 0.26 2.80 5.53
CA ILE A 71 -1.12 3.05 5.09
C ILE A 71 -2.07 1.97 5.62
N ARG A 72 -1.74 0.69 5.45
CA ARG A 72 -2.49 -0.51 5.90
C ARG A 72 -3.98 -0.52 5.52
N VAL A 73 -4.36 0.16 4.46
CA VAL A 73 -5.72 0.20 3.92
C VAL A 73 -5.65 -0.15 2.45
N ARG A 74 -6.05 -1.37 2.09
CA ARG A 74 -5.97 -1.90 0.70
C ARG A 74 -6.59 -0.94 -0.31
N GLY A 75 -7.81 -0.44 -0.07
CA GLY A 75 -8.48 0.48 -1.00
C GLY A 75 -7.71 1.79 -1.24
N VAL A 76 -6.91 2.26 -0.28
CA VAL A 76 -6.02 3.43 -0.47
C VAL A 76 -4.81 3.04 -1.30
N LEU A 77 -4.21 1.87 -1.06
CA LEU A 77 -3.09 1.37 -1.87
C LEU A 77 -3.51 1.21 -3.34
N GLU A 78 -4.64 0.57 -3.59
CA GLU A 78 -5.21 0.37 -4.94
C GLU A 78 -5.51 1.70 -5.63
N ALA A 79 -6.10 2.66 -4.91
CA ALA A 79 -6.40 3.98 -5.45
C ALA A 79 -5.13 4.76 -5.84
N VAL A 80 -4.07 4.67 -5.04
CA VAL A 80 -2.78 5.32 -5.36
C VAL A 80 -2.06 4.58 -6.49
N LEU A 81 -2.13 3.24 -6.53
CA LEU A 81 -1.55 2.45 -7.63
C LEU A 81 -2.20 2.75 -9.00
N ALA A 82 -3.46 3.20 -9.00
CA ALA A 82 -4.13 3.65 -10.23
C ALA A 82 -3.60 4.99 -10.77
N LEU A 83 -2.81 5.73 -9.99
CA LEU A 83 -2.21 6.99 -10.44
C LEU A 83 -0.95 6.74 -11.26
N PRO A 84 -0.68 7.58 -12.29
CA PRO A 84 0.56 7.49 -13.06
C PRO A 84 1.80 7.62 -12.18
N GLY A 85 2.83 6.80 -12.46
CA GLY A 85 4.11 6.84 -11.75
C GLY A 85 4.19 5.91 -10.53
N TYR A 86 3.09 5.27 -10.13
CA TYR A 86 3.09 4.27 -9.07
C TYR A 86 3.12 2.85 -9.63
N ARG A 87 3.92 1.99 -9.01
CA ARG A 87 4.06 0.59 -9.43
C ARG A 87 4.35 -0.32 -8.24
N GLY A 88 3.42 -1.20 -7.93
CA GLY A 88 3.57 -2.22 -6.90
C GLY A 88 3.61 -1.70 -5.45
N VAL A 89 3.70 -2.62 -4.54
CA VAL A 89 3.68 -2.38 -3.09
C VAL A 89 4.91 -2.97 -2.43
N LEU A 90 5.44 -2.27 -1.42
CA LEU A 90 6.41 -2.79 -0.46
C LEU A 90 5.64 -3.24 0.78
N ALA A 91 5.42 -4.55 0.93
CA ALA A 91 4.73 -5.15 2.06
C ALA A 91 5.64 -5.28 3.28
N TYR A 92 5.04 -5.31 4.47
CA TYR A 92 5.76 -5.36 5.74
C TYR A 92 5.98 -6.79 6.23
N THR A 93 5.01 -7.68 6.05
CA THR A 93 5.11 -9.09 6.44
C THR A 93 4.65 -9.98 5.29
N LEU A 94 5.11 -11.25 5.29
CA LEU A 94 4.71 -12.19 4.25
C LEU A 94 3.20 -12.50 4.26
N PRO A 95 2.52 -12.69 5.40
CA PRO A 95 1.06 -12.83 5.41
C PRO A 95 0.33 -11.62 4.80
N GLU A 96 0.82 -10.38 5.05
CA GLU A 96 0.28 -9.19 4.41
C GLU A 96 0.54 -9.20 2.90
N ALA A 97 1.74 -9.60 2.47
CA ALA A 97 2.08 -9.69 1.05
C ALA A 97 1.16 -10.68 0.30
N LEU A 98 0.89 -11.84 0.89
CA LEU A 98 -0.04 -12.83 0.34
C LEU A 98 -1.45 -12.25 0.21
N TRP A 99 -1.95 -11.58 1.24
CA TRP A 99 -3.26 -10.93 1.21
C TRP A 99 -3.33 -9.80 0.17
N LEU A 100 -2.28 -9.00 0.01
CA LEU A 100 -2.22 -7.94 -1.01
C LEU A 100 -2.14 -8.53 -2.43
N ALA A 101 -1.44 -9.64 -2.60
CA ALA A 101 -1.29 -10.32 -3.89
C ALA A 101 -2.60 -10.91 -4.45
N GLU A 102 -3.69 -10.93 -3.67
CA GLU A 102 -5.01 -11.27 -4.19
C GLU A 102 -5.47 -10.30 -5.29
N THR A 103 -5.13 -9.01 -5.16
CA THR A 103 -5.57 -7.94 -6.07
C THR A 103 -4.42 -7.12 -6.69
N ILE A 104 -3.22 -7.19 -6.15
CA ILE A 104 -2.04 -6.42 -6.59
C ILE A 104 -1.02 -7.37 -7.22
N ASP A 105 -0.59 -7.06 -8.44
CA ASP A 105 0.25 -7.95 -9.25
C ASP A 105 1.75 -7.85 -8.94
N ASP A 106 2.21 -6.82 -8.24
CA ASP A 106 3.63 -6.57 -7.94
C ASP A 106 3.78 -6.20 -6.46
N VAL A 107 4.14 -7.19 -5.63
CA VAL A 107 4.33 -7.03 -4.19
C VAL A 107 5.74 -7.48 -3.81
N VAL A 108 6.53 -6.59 -3.23
CA VAL A 108 7.84 -6.91 -2.68
C VAL A 108 7.74 -6.99 -1.16
N LEU A 109 8.15 -8.10 -0.57
CA LEU A 109 8.33 -8.19 0.87
C LEU A 109 9.57 -7.40 1.27
N GLY A 110 9.38 -6.33 2.04
CA GLY A 110 10.44 -5.37 2.38
C GLY A 110 11.38 -5.81 3.50
N TYR A 111 11.17 -7.00 4.07
CA TYR A 111 11.96 -7.54 5.16
C TYR A 111 12.12 -9.05 5.00
N PRO A 112 13.31 -9.61 5.35
CA PRO A 112 13.50 -11.05 5.45
C PRO A 112 12.49 -11.68 6.40
N THR A 113 12.05 -12.91 6.12
CA THR A 113 11.05 -13.60 6.93
C THR A 113 11.50 -15.02 7.26
N VAL A 114 11.17 -15.49 8.47
CA VAL A 114 11.31 -16.88 8.91
C VAL A 114 9.95 -17.53 9.22
N ASP A 115 8.85 -16.89 8.79
CA ASP A 115 7.48 -17.39 8.95
C ASP A 115 7.26 -18.60 8.03
N ARG A 116 7.48 -19.81 8.57
CA ARG A 116 7.37 -21.07 7.83
C ARG A 116 5.97 -21.30 7.26
N ALA A 117 4.92 -20.90 8.01
CA ALA A 117 3.54 -21.07 7.55
C ALA A 117 3.24 -20.19 6.34
N ALA A 118 3.67 -18.94 6.38
CA ALA A 118 3.49 -18.01 5.25
C ALA A 118 4.37 -18.40 4.05
N ILE A 119 5.60 -18.90 4.27
CA ILE A 119 6.48 -19.44 3.21
C ILE A 119 5.81 -20.65 2.53
N ALA A 120 5.27 -21.59 3.31
CA ALA A 120 4.55 -22.75 2.78
C ALA A 120 3.30 -22.33 1.98
N ALA A 121 2.56 -21.35 2.48
CA ALA A 121 1.40 -20.80 1.77
C ALA A 121 1.79 -20.14 0.44
N LEU A 122 2.88 -19.36 0.43
CA LEU A 122 3.44 -18.81 -0.83
C LEU A 122 3.81 -19.95 -1.79
N GLY A 123 4.41 -21.02 -1.24
CA GLY A 123 4.83 -22.20 -1.98
C GLY A 123 3.70 -22.97 -2.65
N THR A 124 2.49 -22.89 -2.16
CA THR A 124 1.32 -23.62 -2.68
C THR A 124 0.38 -22.78 -3.55
N ASP A 125 0.53 -21.46 -3.54
CA ASP A 125 -0.30 -20.54 -4.36
C ASP A 125 0.52 -19.98 -5.54
N ALA A 126 0.34 -20.58 -6.72
CA ALA A 126 1.03 -20.17 -7.95
C ALA A 126 0.76 -18.71 -8.33
N ARG A 127 -0.44 -18.17 -8.02
CA ARG A 127 -0.75 -16.75 -8.25
C ARG A 127 0.04 -15.86 -7.31
N ALA A 128 0.05 -16.15 -6.02
CA ALA A 128 0.83 -15.39 -5.06
C ALA A 128 2.33 -15.47 -5.39
N ALA A 129 2.83 -16.64 -5.74
CA ALA A 129 4.22 -16.85 -6.14
C ALA A 129 4.64 -16.03 -7.37
N SER A 130 3.73 -15.82 -8.33
CA SER A 130 3.99 -14.98 -9.51
C SER A 130 3.97 -13.47 -9.22
N ARG A 131 3.43 -13.05 -8.06
CA ARG A 131 3.22 -11.63 -7.71
C ARG A 131 4.09 -11.15 -6.55
N VAL A 132 4.55 -12.07 -5.69
CA VAL A 132 5.31 -11.74 -4.49
C VAL A 132 6.79 -12.00 -4.72
N THR A 133 7.59 -10.95 -4.53
CA THR A 133 9.06 -11.08 -4.45
C THR A 133 9.50 -11.05 -3.00
N VAL A 134 10.22 -12.07 -2.57
CA VAL A 134 10.74 -12.19 -1.20
C VAL A 134 12.13 -11.59 -1.12
N MET A 135 12.38 -10.77 -0.11
CA MET A 135 13.72 -10.30 0.23
C MET A 135 14.42 -11.33 1.11
N ILE A 136 15.67 -11.60 0.81
CA ILE A 136 16.56 -12.45 1.62
C ILE A 136 17.82 -11.66 1.99
N ASP A 137 18.43 -11.97 3.13
CA ASP A 137 19.65 -11.34 3.62
C ASP A 137 20.75 -12.34 3.99
N SER A 138 20.47 -13.64 3.93
CA SER A 138 21.45 -14.70 4.17
C SER A 138 21.17 -15.95 3.35
N LEU A 139 22.17 -16.81 3.19
CA LEU A 139 22.02 -18.11 2.51
C LEU A 139 21.16 -19.06 3.34
N GLU A 140 21.28 -19.01 4.65
CA GLU A 140 20.48 -19.85 5.58
C GLU A 140 18.99 -19.54 5.44
N GLN A 141 18.61 -18.30 5.12
CA GLN A 141 17.22 -17.96 4.83
C GLN A 141 16.76 -18.55 3.49
N LEU A 142 17.63 -18.57 2.49
CA LEU A 142 17.34 -19.23 1.22
C LEU A 142 17.13 -20.73 1.45
N ASP A 143 18.04 -21.37 2.20
CA ASP A 143 17.92 -22.79 2.58
C ASP A 143 16.60 -23.07 3.33
N LEU A 144 16.19 -22.15 4.21
CA LEU A 144 14.90 -22.26 4.89
C LEU A 144 13.72 -22.23 3.93
N ILE A 145 13.74 -21.31 2.95
CA ILE A 145 12.68 -21.18 1.94
C ILE A 145 12.63 -22.45 1.10
N ASP A 146 13.76 -22.95 0.63
CA ASP A 146 13.84 -24.17 -0.17
C ASP A 146 13.38 -25.42 0.60
N ALA A 147 13.67 -25.49 1.91
CA ALA A 147 13.24 -26.59 2.76
C ALA A 147 11.72 -26.58 3.02
N VAL A 148 11.10 -25.40 3.06
CA VAL A 148 9.66 -25.25 3.36
C VAL A 148 8.80 -25.27 2.10
N ALA A 149 9.34 -24.75 0.99
CA ALA A 149 8.63 -24.63 -0.29
C ALA A 149 9.50 -25.12 -1.48
N PRO A 150 9.79 -26.43 -1.54
CA PRO A 150 10.83 -26.99 -2.45
C PRO A 150 10.51 -26.90 -3.95
N HIS A 151 9.37 -26.38 -4.35
CA HIS A 151 8.89 -26.39 -5.74
C HIS A 151 8.88 -25.03 -6.44
N HIS A 152 9.45 -24.00 -5.83
CA HIS A 152 9.61 -22.69 -6.46
C HIS A 152 11.00 -22.58 -7.12
N LYS A 153 11.04 -23.00 -8.36
CA LYS A 153 12.15 -22.68 -9.27
C LYS A 153 11.70 -21.66 -10.29
#